data_2e6da571c36d795d79c529701bd9ca8e
#
_entry.id   2e6da571c36d795d79c529701bd9ca8e
#
_cell.length_a   1.000
_cell.length_b   1.000
_cell.length_c   1.000
_cell.angle_alpha   90.00
_cell.angle_beta   90.00
_cell.angle_gamma   90.00
#
_symmetry.space_group_name_H-M   'P 1'
#
loop_
_entity.id
_entity.type
_entity.pdbx_description
1 polymer ?
#
loop_
_entity_poly.entity_id
_entity_poly.type
_entity_poly.pdbx_seq_one_letter_code
_entity_poly.pdbx_strand_id
1 'polypeptide(L)' 'MAKLIGLNKPFGIVCQFSGDSNTLSDYVDIPNIYPVGRLDKDSEGLVILTD' A
#
# COMPACT_ATOMS: atom_id res chain seq x y z
N MET A 1 -15.47 8.57 5.24
CA MET A 1 -14.17 8.47 4.53
C MET A 1 -13.53 9.83 4.40
N ALA A 2 -12.30 9.96 4.83
CA ALA A 2 -11.64 11.25 4.88
C ALA A 2 -10.24 11.26 4.25
N LYS A 3 -9.70 10.11 3.92
CA LYS A 3 -8.33 10.02 3.43
C LYS A 3 -8.26 9.42 2.04
N LEU A 4 -7.42 10.01 1.22
CA LEU A 4 -7.12 9.49 -0.11
C LEU A 4 -5.64 9.74 -0.33
N ILE A 5 -4.88 8.65 -0.43
CA ILE A 5 -3.43 8.73 -0.48
C ILE A 5 -2.94 7.97 -1.69
N GLY A 6 -2.05 8.60 -2.45
CA GLY A 6 -1.38 7.94 -3.54
C GLY A 6 0.00 7.49 -3.10
N LEU A 7 0.31 6.23 -3.28
CA LEU A 7 1.62 5.67 -2.98
C LEU A 7 2.24 5.12 -4.24
N ASN A 8 3.45 5.51 -4.52
CA ASN A 8 4.23 4.89 -5.58
C ASN A 8 4.89 3.63 -5.01
N LYS A 9 4.24 2.50 -5.20
CA LYS A 9 4.68 1.24 -4.60
C LYS A 9 5.96 0.75 -5.28
N PRO A 10 7.03 0.50 -4.49
CA PRO A 10 8.26 -0.04 -5.06
C PRO A 10 8.10 -1.50 -5.48
N PHE A 11 8.99 -1.94 -6.35
CA PHE A 11 9.11 -3.34 -6.70
C PHE A 11 9.42 -4.17 -5.45
N GLY A 12 8.83 -5.33 -5.35
CA GLY A 12 9.12 -6.26 -4.25
C GLY A 12 8.28 -6.08 -3.00
N ILE A 13 7.36 -5.12 -3.01
CA ILE A 13 6.50 -4.85 -1.86
C ILE A 13 5.11 -5.41 -2.12
N VAL A 14 4.61 -6.19 -1.15
CA VAL A 14 3.27 -6.77 -1.22
C VAL A 14 2.23 -5.70 -0.92
N CYS A 15 1.18 -5.64 -1.72
CA CYS A 15 0.14 -4.63 -1.60
C CYS A 15 -0.84 -5.00 -0.47
N GLN A 16 -0.33 -4.96 0.75
CA GLN A 16 -1.12 -5.27 1.95
C GLN A 16 -0.45 -4.63 3.16
N PHE A 17 -1.17 -4.53 4.27
CA PHE A 17 -0.65 -3.94 5.49
C PHE A 17 -0.30 -4.97 6.56
N SER A 18 -0.67 -6.23 6.36
CA SER A 18 -0.32 -7.30 7.29
C SER A 18 0.90 -8.06 6.77
N GLY A 19 1.64 -8.68 7.67
CA GLY A 19 2.82 -9.43 7.33
C GLY A 19 4.05 -8.89 8.05
N ASP A 20 5.16 -9.63 7.99
CA ASP A 20 6.34 -9.30 8.76
C ASP A 20 7.16 -8.19 8.14
N SER A 21 7.26 -8.18 6.82
CA SER A 21 8.09 -7.20 6.13
C SER A 21 7.72 -7.16 4.66
N ASN A 22 8.28 -6.20 3.94
CA ASN A 22 8.07 -6.03 2.52
C ASN A 22 6.59 -5.84 2.17
N THR A 23 5.89 -5.08 3.01
CA THR A 23 4.49 -4.74 2.82
C THR A 23 4.33 -3.23 2.82
N LEU A 24 3.11 -2.79 2.56
CA LEU A 24 2.81 -1.36 2.56
C LEU A 24 3.04 -0.71 3.91
N SER A 25 2.97 -1.48 4.99
CA SER A 25 3.18 -0.93 6.33
C SER A 25 4.61 -0.44 6.55
N ASP A 26 5.55 -0.87 5.74
CA ASP A 26 6.93 -0.37 5.81
C ASP A 26 7.04 1.06 5.28
N TYR A 27 6.05 1.53 4.55
CA TYR A 27 6.11 2.82 3.87
C TYR A 27 5.03 3.79 4.33
N VAL A 28 3.91 3.26 4.81
CA VAL A 28 2.77 4.09 5.21
C VAL A 28 2.36 3.70 6.62
N ASP A 29 2.43 4.65 7.53
CA ASP A 29 2.09 4.44 8.93
C ASP A 29 0.84 5.23 9.28
N ILE A 30 -0.27 4.85 8.66
CA ILE A 30 -1.55 5.49 8.88
C ILE A 30 -2.55 4.40 9.26
N PRO A 31 -3.23 4.52 10.41
CA PRO A 31 -4.17 3.48 10.83
C PRO A 31 -5.44 3.49 10.00
N ASN A 32 -6.09 2.33 9.94
CA ASN A 32 -7.40 2.15 9.32
C ASN A 32 -7.44 2.54 7.85
N ILE A 33 -6.36 2.20 7.13
CA ILE A 33 -6.26 2.52 5.71
C ILE A 33 -6.02 1.22 4.94
N TYR A 34 -6.49 1.16 3.70
CA TYR A 34 -6.33 -0.01 2.87
C TYR A 34 -6.23 0.39 1.41
N PRO A 35 -5.64 -0.47 0.57
CA PRO A 35 -5.52 -0.17 -0.85
C PRO A 35 -6.84 -0.36 -1.58
N VAL A 36 -7.09 0.56 -2.51
CA VAL A 36 -8.23 0.47 -3.43
C VAL A 36 -7.72 -0.08 -4.74
N GLY A 37 -7.62 -1.14 -5.05
CA GLY A 37 -6.91 -1.70 -6.17
C GLY A 37 -5.58 -2.23 -5.70
N ARG A 38 -4.95 -3.02 -6.53
CA ARG A 38 -3.76 -3.73 -6.15
C ARG A 38 -2.75 -3.78 -7.28
N LEU A 39 -1.49 -3.76 -6.89
CA LEU A 39 -0.40 -4.14 -7.78
C LEU A 39 0.25 -5.39 -7.24
N ASP A 40 0.70 -6.25 -8.13
CA ASP A 40 1.42 -7.44 -7.73
C ASP A 40 2.73 -7.07 -7.05
N LYS A 41 3.28 -8.01 -6.28
CA LYS A 41 4.56 -7.80 -5.62
C LYS A 41 5.65 -7.39 -6.60
N ASP A 42 5.63 -7.98 -7.78
CA ASP A 42 6.64 -7.75 -8.81
C ASP A 42 6.33 -6.55 -9.70
N SER A 43 5.31 -5.79 -9.36
CA SER A 43 4.93 -4.58 -10.09
C SER A 43 5.21 -3.35 -9.26
N GLU A 44 5.54 -2.26 -9.92
CA GLU A 44 5.72 -0.97 -9.27
C GLU A 44 4.79 0.04 -9.90
N GLY A 45 4.40 1.05 -9.14
CA GLY A 45 3.53 2.09 -9.65
C GLY A 45 2.57 2.61 -8.59
N LEU A 46 1.63 3.39 -9.02
CA LEU A 46 0.71 4.09 -8.13
C LEU A 46 -0.35 3.17 -7.56
N VAL A 47 -0.48 3.18 -6.25
CA VAL A 47 -1.55 2.51 -5.52
C VAL A 47 -2.31 3.57 -4.75
N ILE A 48 -3.63 3.54 -4.84
CA ILE A 48 -4.47 4.46 -4.10
C ILE A 48 -4.89 3.79 -2.79
N LEU A 49 -4.72 4.51 -1.70
CA LEU A 49 -5.08 4.05 -0.38
C LEU A 49 -6.19 4.94 0.18
N THR A 50 -7.12 4.34 0.89
CA THR A 50 -8.23 5.08 1.48
C THR A 50 -8.68 4.41 2.77
N ASP A 51 -9.46 5.13 3.53
CA ASP A 51 -10.12 4.61 4.72
C ASP A 51 -11.60 4.36 4.47
#